data_b3b96c47bb88650575dca41ff9d729c0
#
_entry.id   b3b96c47bb88650575dca41ff9d729c0
#
_cell.length_a   1.000
_cell.length_b   1.000
_cell.length_c   1.000
_cell.angle_alpha   90.00
_cell.angle_beta   90.00
_cell.angle_gamma   90.00
#
_symmetry.space_group_name_H-M   'P 1'
#
loop_
_entity.id
_entity.type
_entity.pdbx_description
1 polymer ?
#
loop_
_entity_poly.entity_id
_entity_poly.type
_entity_poly.pdbx_seq_one_letter_code
_entity_poly.pdbx_strand_id
1 'polypeptide(L)'
;MTEQSLKDKTAKGLFWGGLSNGVQQLLNLFFGIFLARLLTQEDYGMVGVLSIFSLIASAIQESGFISALANRKEIKHEDYNAVFWFSTLAGLTMYLILFACAPLIAQFFHTPELTPLARYSFLGFLISSTGVAHSAYLFRTLQVKQRAMASVIGLLLSGTVGVTLAYYGFAYWGIATQSLVYIGTTTSCYWYFSSWRPTFHFDFSPLRQMF
;
A
#
# COMPACT_ATOMS: atom_id res chain seq x y z
N MET A 1 3.86 16.09 -29.01
CA MET A 1 3.45 14.65 -29.03
C MET A 1 2.31 14.52 -29.99
N THR A 2 2.38 13.64 -30.98
CA THR A 2 1.30 13.43 -31.94
C THR A 2 0.11 12.73 -31.26
N GLU A 3 -1.10 13.10 -31.66
CA GLU A 3 -2.36 12.57 -31.11
C GLU A 3 -2.44 11.03 -31.18
N GLN A 4 -1.85 10.44 -32.20
CA GLN A 4 -1.70 9.00 -32.37
C GLN A 4 -0.84 8.34 -31.28
N SER A 5 0.25 8.98 -30.86
CA SER A 5 1.12 8.49 -29.79
C SER A 5 0.43 8.50 -28.42
N LEU A 6 -0.50 9.43 -28.19
CA LEU A 6 -1.29 9.49 -26.96
C LEU A 6 -2.36 8.39 -26.92
N LYS A 7 -3.05 8.18 -28.04
CA LYS A 7 -4.05 7.10 -28.18
C LYS A 7 -3.45 5.72 -27.98
N ASP A 8 -2.27 5.46 -28.54
CA ASP A 8 -1.56 4.18 -28.37
C ASP A 8 -1.09 3.95 -26.93
N LYS A 9 -0.61 4.99 -26.24
CA LYS A 9 -0.23 4.89 -24.84
C LYS A 9 -1.43 4.65 -23.93
N THR A 10 -2.54 5.32 -24.21
CA THR A 10 -3.79 5.14 -23.47
C THR A 10 -4.36 3.74 -23.69
N ALA A 11 -4.42 3.25 -24.92
CA ALA A 11 -4.89 1.91 -25.24
C ALA A 11 -4.03 0.82 -24.57
N LYS A 12 -2.69 0.95 -24.60
CA LYS A 12 -1.77 0.07 -23.88
C LYS A 12 -1.98 0.15 -22.37
N GLY A 13 -2.19 1.34 -21.82
CA GLY A 13 -2.47 1.53 -20.41
C GLY A 13 -3.76 0.84 -19.96
N LEU A 14 -4.84 0.98 -20.73
CA LEU A 14 -6.11 0.30 -20.47
C LEU A 14 -5.99 -1.22 -20.58
N PHE A 15 -5.29 -1.72 -21.57
CA PHE A 15 -5.06 -3.15 -21.75
C PHE A 15 -4.27 -3.73 -20.56
N TRP A 16 -3.14 -3.12 -20.20
CA TRP A 16 -2.34 -3.58 -19.07
C TRP A 16 -3.07 -3.42 -17.72
N GLY A 17 -3.85 -2.35 -17.55
CA GLY A 17 -4.68 -2.15 -16.36
C GLY A 17 -5.76 -3.23 -16.23
N GLY A 18 -6.51 -3.50 -17.31
CA GLY A 18 -7.54 -4.54 -17.34
C GLY A 18 -6.96 -5.94 -17.14
N LEU A 19 -5.89 -6.28 -17.86
CA LEU A 19 -5.21 -7.57 -17.72
C LEU A 19 -4.67 -7.77 -16.28
N SER A 20 -4.02 -6.74 -15.74
CA SER A 20 -3.50 -6.80 -14.36
C SER A 20 -4.62 -7.00 -13.34
N ASN A 21 -5.73 -6.28 -13.47
CA ASN A 21 -6.88 -6.46 -12.57
C ASN A 21 -7.46 -7.87 -12.66
N GLY A 22 -7.59 -8.43 -13.87
CA GLY A 22 -8.03 -9.81 -14.07
C GLY A 22 -7.10 -10.81 -13.38
N VAL A 23 -5.79 -10.69 -13.62
CA VAL A 23 -4.78 -11.55 -12.97
C VAL A 23 -4.80 -11.40 -11.46
N GLN A 24 -4.89 -10.18 -10.94
CA GLN A 24 -4.99 -9.94 -9.49
C GLN A 24 -6.22 -10.59 -8.88
N GLN A 25 -7.39 -10.51 -9.54
CA GLN A 25 -8.61 -11.16 -9.05
C GLN A 25 -8.48 -12.68 -9.03
N LEU A 26 -7.89 -13.27 -10.06
CA LEU A 26 -7.63 -14.72 -10.09
C LEU A 26 -6.67 -15.15 -8.97
N LEU A 27 -5.59 -14.40 -8.76
CA LEU A 27 -4.64 -14.67 -7.67
C LEU A 27 -5.28 -14.51 -6.30
N ASN A 28 -6.08 -13.46 -6.09
CA ASN A 28 -6.81 -13.25 -4.84
C ASN A 28 -7.79 -14.38 -4.57
N LEU A 29 -8.53 -14.85 -5.59
CA LEU A 29 -9.42 -15.98 -5.49
C LEU A 29 -8.64 -17.26 -5.14
N PHE A 30 -7.56 -17.52 -5.85
CA PHE A 30 -6.71 -18.70 -5.64
C PHE A 30 -6.20 -18.74 -4.20
N PHE A 31 -5.46 -17.72 -3.77
CA PHE A 31 -4.92 -17.67 -2.41
C PHE A 31 -6.01 -17.59 -1.35
N GLY A 32 -7.12 -16.88 -1.63
CA GLY A 32 -8.27 -16.79 -0.73
C GLY A 32 -8.91 -18.15 -0.45
N ILE A 33 -9.06 -19.01 -1.46
CA ILE A 33 -9.60 -20.38 -1.27
C ILE A 33 -8.68 -21.21 -0.35
N PHE A 34 -7.36 -21.12 -0.54
CA PHE A 34 -6.41 -21.85 0.32
C PHE A 34 -6.46 -21.35 1.76
N LEU A 35 -6.46 -20.05 1.95
CA LEU A 35 -6.53 -19.44 3.29
C LEU A 35 -7.87 -19.77 3.96
N ALA A 36 -8.98 -19.72 3.23
CA ALA A 36 -10.31 -20.07 3.78
C ALA A 36 -10.44 -21.53 4.23
N ARG A 37 -9.60 -22.42 3.68
CA ARG A 37 -9.54 -23.83 4.11
C ARG A 37 -8.61 -24.07 5.30
N LEU A 38 -7.61 -23.21 5.49
CA LEU A 38 -6.56 -23.37 6.51
C LEU A 38 -6.86 -22.58 7.79
N LEU A 39 -7.63 -21.50 7.69
CA LEU A 39 -7.86 -20.55 8.76
C LEU A 39 -9.28 -20.65 9.30
N THR A 40 -9.45 -20.34 10.57
CA THR A 40 -10.73 -20.30 11.26
C THR A 40 -11.45 -18.95 11.08
N GLN A 41 -12.73 -18.92 11.43
CA GLN A 41 -13.49 -17.68 11.44
C GLN A 41 -12.93 -16.66 12.47
N GLU A 42 -12.38 -17.15 13.58
CA GLU A 42 -11.74 -16.32 14.59
C GLU A 42 -10.49 -15.62 14.03
N ASP A 43 -9.66 -16.33 13.26
CA ASP A 43 -8.46 -15.76 12.61
C ASP A 43 -8.81 -14.59 11.70
N TYR A 44 -9.86 -14.75 10.89
CA TYR A 44 -10.38 -13.69 10.04
C TYR A 44 -10.99 -12.55 10.85
N GLY A 45 -11.65 -12.85 11.96
CA GLY A 45 -12.20 -11.87 12.89
C GLY A 45 -11.14 -10.97 13.48
N MET A 46 -10.02 -11.56 13.94
CA MET A 46 -8.89 -10.83 14.51
C MET A 46 -8.31 -9.80 13.53
N VAL A 47 -8.06 -10.21 12.29
CA VAL A 47 -7.52 -9.31 11.26
C VAL A 47 -8.59 -8.36 10.74
N GLY A 48 -9.85 -8.81 10.68
CA GLY A 48 -11.01 -7.99 10.27
C GLY A 48 -11.21 -6.76 11.15
N VAL A 49 -11.07 -6.91 12.47
CA VAL A 49 -11.10 -5.78 13.42
C VAL A 49 -10.03 -4.76 13.05
N LEU A 50 -8.80 -5.20 12.81
CA LEU A 50 -7.69 -4.29 12.47
C LEU A 50 -7.86 -3.64 11.09
N SER A 51 -8.55 -4.31 10.17
CA SER A 51 -8.83 -3.78 8.83
C SER A 51 -9.68 -2.51 8.86
N ILE A 52 -10.61 -2.40 9.82
CA ILE A 52 -11.43 -1.19 9.99
C ILE A 52 -10.53 0.02 10.32
N PHE A 53 -9.64 -0.13 11.28
CA PHE A 53 -8.69 0.94 11.64
C PHE A 53 -7.73 1.25 10.50
N SER A 54 -7.31 0.21 9.79
CA SER A 54 -6.45 0.36 8.61
C SER A 54 -7.14 1.14 7.48
N LEU A 55 -8.41 0.89 7.21
CA LEU A 55 -9.17 1.63 6.20
C LEU A 55 -9.31 3.12 6.54
N ILE A 56 -9.64 3.43 7.80
CA ILE A 56 -9.75 4.82 8.26
C ILE A 56 -8.38 5.52 8.13
N ALA A 57 -7.32 4.88 8.60
CA ALA A 57 -5.98 5.45 8.57
C ALA A 57 -5.47 5.63 7.13
N SER A 58 -5.72 4.67 6.23
CA SER A 58 -5.39 4.79 4.80
C SER A 58 -6.13 5.96 4.15
N ALA A 59 -7.42 6.11 4.43
CA ALA A 59 -8.21 7.21 3.89
C ALA A 59 -7.65 8.58 4.30
N ILE A 60 -7.16 8.71 5.53
CA ILE A 60 -6.49 9.93 6.00
C ILE A 60 -5.13 10.11 5.31
N GLN A 61 -4.35 9.06 5.20
CA GLN A 61 -3.01 9.10 4.61
C GLN A 61 -3.03 9.38 3.10
N GLU A 62 -4.01 8.82 2.38
CA GLU A 62 -4.12 8.96 0.92
C GLU A 62 -4.89 10.22 0.50
N SER A 63 -5.53 10.93 1.45
CA SER A 63 -6.42 12.05 1.17
C SER A 63 -5.72 13.20 0.43
N GLY A 64 -5.73 13.10 -0.88
CA GLY A 64 -5.45 14.21 -1.77
C GLY A 64 -4.05 14.30 -2.37
N PHE A 65 -3.00 13.70 -1.79
CA PHE A 65 -1.61 13.92 -2.27
C PHE A 65 -1.34 13.38 -3.67
N ILE A 66 -1.79 12.16 -3.97
CA ILE A 66 -1.64 11.57 -5.31
C ILE A 66 -2.45 12.39 -6.32
N SER A 67 -3.66 12.80 -5.95
CA SER A 67 -4.55 13.61 -6.79
C SER A 67 -4.01 15.03 -6.97
N ALA A 68 -3.48 15.65 -5.92
CA ALA A 68 -2.88 16.99 -5.98
C ALA A 68 -1.65 17.02 -6.89
N LEU A 69 -0.77 16.01 -6.77
CA LEU A 69 0.36 15.85 -7.69
C LEU A 69 -0.10 15.56 -9.13
N ALA A 70 -1.13 14.73 -9.33
CA ALA A 70 -1.61 14.36 -10.66
C ALA A 70 -2.20 15.55 -11.43
N ASN A 71 -2.87 16.48 -10.72
CA ASN A 71 -3.58 17.62 -11.31
C ASN A 71 -2.68 18.83 -11.60
N ARG A 72 -1.47 18.89 -11.08
CA ARG A 72 -0.54 20.01 -11.33
C ARG A 72 -0.01 20.00 -12.77
N LYS A 73 -0.04 21.14 -13.46
CA LYS A 73 0.44 21.27 -14.84
C LYS A 73 1.95 21.00 -14.95
N GLU A 74 2.73 21.58 -14.04
CA GLU A 74 4.17 21.38 -13.96
C GLU A 74 4.55 20.85 -12.58
N ILE A 75 5.32 19.78 -12.53
CA ILE A 75 5.87 19.23 -11.28
C ILE A 75 7.38 19.23 -11.37
N LYS A 76 8.00 19.78 -10.33
CA LYS A 76 9.43 19.77 -10.12
C LYS A 76 9.84 18.63 -9.20
N HIS A 77 11.15 18.36 -9.15
CA HIS A 77 11.72 17.39 -8.22
C HIS A 77 11.36 17.70 -6.75
N GLU A 78 11.31 18.98 -6.40
CA GLU A 78 10.99 19.50 -5.07
C GLU A 78 9.57 19.14 -4.63
N ASP A 79 8.61 19.11 -5.56
CA ASP A 79 7.22 18.75 -5.27
C ASP A 79 7.10 17.28 -4.82
N TYR A 80 7.77 16.37 -5.54
CA TYR A 80 7.82 14.96 -5.15
C TYR A 80 8.55 14.76 -3.83
N ASN A 81 9.63 15.53 -3.60
CA ASN A 81 10.41 15.48 -2.37
C ASN A 81 9.59 15.94 -1.16
N ALA A 82 8.84 17.04 -1.30
CA ALA A 82 7.94 17.53 -0.27
C ALA A 82 6.85 16.51 0.08
N VAL A 83 6.23 15.88 -0.93
CA VAL A 83 5.23 14.81 -0.72
C VAL A 83 5.85 13.59 -0.07
N PHE A 84 7.06 13.19 -0.46
CA PHE A 84 7.76 12.05 0.14
C PHE A 84 7.97 12.24 1.65
N TRP A 85 8.57 13.36 2.04
CA TRP A 85 8.84 13.62 3.45
C TRP A 85 7.58 13.83 4.27
N PHE A 86 6.60 14.54 3.70
CA PHE A 86 5.32 14.72 4.38
C PHE A 86 4.58 13.39 4.57
N SER A 87 4.45 12.57 3.53
CA SER A 87 3.77 11.27 3.64
C SER A 87 4.51 10.32 4.58
N THR A 88 5.85 10.35 4.59
CA THR A 88 6.65 9.54 5.53
C THR A 88 6.43 9.98 6.97
N LEU A 89 6.42 11.29 7.25
CA LEU A 89 6.12 11.84 8.58
C LEU A 89 4.67 11.52 9.00
N ALA A 90 3.72 11.68 8.09
CA ALA A 90 2.31 11.34 8.34
C ALA A 90 2.14 9.84 8.63
N GLY A 91 2.80 8.97 7.86
CA GLY A 91 2.79 7.53 8.08
C GLY A 91 3.42 7.13 9.42
N LEU A 92 4.53 7.76 9.79
CA LEU A 92 5.16 7.56 11.11
C LEU A 92 4.24 8.02 12.24
N THR A 93 3.66 9.20 12.11
CA THR A 93 2.73 9.75 13.12
C THR A 93 1.51 8.83 13.27
N MET A 94 0.92 8.39 12.16
CA MET A 94 -0.22 7.46 12.18
C MET A 94 0.15 6.13 12.82
N TYR A 95 1.31 5.58 12.48
CA TYR A 95 1.82 4.37 13.11
C TYR A 95 1.97 4.53 14.63
N LEU A 96 2.57 5.62 15.10
CA LEU A 96 2.77 5.88 16.52
C LEU A 96 1.44 6.05 17.28
N ILE A 97 0.47 6.76 16.68
CA ILE A 97 -0.87 6.89 17.25
C ILE A 97 -1.54 5.52 17.39
N LEU A 98 -1.57 4.74 16.31
CA LEU A 98 -2.19 3.42 16.30
C LEU A 98 -1.44 2.42 17.20
N PHE A 99 -0.11 2.52 17.28
CA PHE A 99 0.71 1.73 18.21
C PHE A 99 0.33 2.00 19.66
N ALA A 100 0.14 3.28 20.02
CA ALA A 100 -0.31 3.68 21.35
C ALA A 100 -1.77 3.29 21.61
N CYS A 101 -2.63 3.31 20.59
CA CYS A 101 -4.04 2.90 20.69
C CYS A 101 -4.24 1.38 20.68
N ALA A 102 -3.23 0.58 20.28
CA ALA A 102 -3.36 -0.86 20.19
C ALA A 102 -3.87 -1.55 21.46
N PRO A 103 -3.40 -1.22 22.69
CA PRO A 103 -3.95 -1.81 23.91
C PRO A 103 -5.40 -1.39 24.17
N LEU A 104 -5.82 -0.20 23.76
CA LEU A 104 -7.22 0.25 23.89
C LEU A 104 -8.13 -0.54 22.96
N ILE A 105 -7.68 -0.81 21.75
CA ILE A 105 -8.39 -1.66 20.78
C ILE A 105 -8.54 -3.07 21.38
N ALA A 106 -7.48 -3.65 21.90
CA ALA A 106 -7.50 -4.97 22.52
C ALA A 106 -8.44 -5.05 23.73
N GLN A 107 -8.46 -4.02 24.58
CA GLN A 107 -9.39 -3.92 25.70
C GLN A 107 -10.85 -3.81 25.24
N PHE A 108 -11.13 -2.99 24.25
CA PHE A 108 -12.49 -2.81 23.71
C PHE A 108 -13.07 -4.12 23.15
N PHE A 109 -12.25 -4.91 22.45
CA PHE A 109 -12.67 -6.21 21.91
C PHE A 109 -12.46 -7.38 22.87
N HIS A 110 -12.00 -7.13 24.10
CA HIS A 110 -11.72 -8.16 25.11
C HIS A 110 -10.77 -9.26 24.63
N THR A 111 -9.82 -8.91 23.74
CA THR A 111 -8.89 -9.84 23.11
C THR A 111 -7.47 -9.33 23.23
N PRO A 112 -6.70 -9.77 24.27
CA PRO A 112 -5.36 -9.27 24.53
C PRO A 112 -4.37 -9.47 23.37
N GLU A 113 -4.54 -10.53 22.59
CA GLU A 113 -3.72 -10.90 21.42
C GLU A 113 -3.77 -9.85 20.32
N LEU A 114 -4.82 -9.02 20.28
CA LEU A 114 -4.92 -7.92 19.33
C LEU A 114 -3.83 -6.86 19.53
N THR A 115 -3.29 -6.67 20.74
CA THR A 115 -2.26 -5.66 20.98
C THR A 115 -0.99 -5.90 20.16
N PRO A 116 -0.30 -7.05 20.27
CA PRO A 116 0.89 -7.32 19.46
C PRO A 116 0.56 -7.43 17.97
N LEU A 117 -0.59 -8.01 17.60
CA LEU A 117 -1.02 -8.13 16.22
C LEU A 117 -1.25 -6.75 15.57
N ALA A 118 -1.92 -5.82 16.27
CA ALA A 118 -2.16 -4.46 15.82
C ALA A 118 -0.85 -3.70 15.60
N ARG A 119 0.05 -3.74 16.59
CA ARG A 119 1.37 -3.09 16.50
C ARG A 119 2.18 -3.59 15.29
N TYR A 120 2.12 -4.89 15.04
CA TYR A 120 2.76 -5.50 13.88
C TYR A 120 2.09 -5.08 12.57
N SER A 121 0.77 -5.21 12.46
CA SER A 121 0.02 -4.92 11.23
C SER A 121 0.11 -3.44 10.83
N PHE A 122 0.11 -2.53 11.80
CA PHE A 122 0.17 -1.09 11.54
C PHE A 122 1.54 -0.60 11.04
N LEU A 123 2.61 -1.41 11.11
CA LEU A 123 3.88 -1.14 10.41
C LEU A 123 3.67 -0.91 8.90
N GLY A 124 2.61 -1.47 8.35
CA GLY A 124 2.22 -1.26 6.95
C GLY A 124 2.07 0.22 6.58
N PHE A 125 1.62 1.08 7.52
CA PHE A 125 1.49 2.53 7.27
C PHE A 125 2.84 3.20 7.08
N LEU A 126 3.83 2.82 7.89
CA LEU A 126 5.19 3.34 7.75
C LEU A 126 5.82 2.89 6.44
N ILE A 127 5.66 1.62 6.08
CA ILE A 127 6.21 1.08 4.84
C ILE A 127 5.53 1.73 3.63
N SER A 128 4.18 1.76 3.59
CA SER A 128 3.43 2.31 2.46
C SER A 128 3.71 3.79 2.23
N SER A 129 3.88 4.57 3.30
CA SER A 129 4.13 6.01 3.21
C SER A 129 5.39 6.36 2.44
N THR A 130 6.43 5.52 2.51
CA THR A 130 7.67 5.69 1.73
C THR A 130 7.46 5.43 0.22
N GLY A 131 6.39 4.75 -0.15
CA GLY A 131 6.04 4.44 -1.54
C GLY A 131 5.13 5.47 -2.22
N VAL A 132 4.50 6.39 -1.47
CA VAL A 132 3.48 7.32 -1.99
C VAL A 132 4.02 8.18 -3.14
N ALA A 133 5.16 8.85 -2.95
CA ALA A 133 5.76 9.71 -3.97
C ALA A 133 6.19 8.92 -5.21
N HIS A 134 6.74 7.71 -5.03
CA HIS A 134 7.14 6.82 -6.13
C HIS A 134 5.92 6.32 -6.91
N SER A 135 4.84 5.96 -6.21
CA SER A 135 3.55 5.58 -6.84
C SER A 135 2.96 6.74 -7.64
N ALA A 136 2.98 7.97 -7.10
CA ALA A 136 2.54 9.17 -7.79
C ALA A 136 3.38 9.47 -9.04
N TYR A 137 4.71 9.30 -8.96
CA TYR A 137 5.61 9.42 -10.10
C TYR A 137 5.26 8.43 -11.22
N LEU A 138 5.11 7.14 -10.89
CA LEU A 138 4.74 6.09 -11.85
C LEU A 138 3.35 6.34 -12.46
N PHE A 139 2.40 6.84 -11.67
CA PHE A 139 1.07 7.19 -12.14
C PHE A 139 1.12 8.31 -13.17
N ARG A 140 1.83 9.40 -12.85
CA ARG A 140 1.94 10.57 -13.73
C ARG A 140 2.72 10.29 -15.02
N THR A 141 3.76 9.48 -14.95
CA THR A 141 4.54 9.06 -16.13
C THR A 141 3.84 7.98 -16.98
N LEU A 142 2.57 7.65 -16.64
CA LEU A 142 1.76 6.63 -17.30
C LEU A 142 2.44 5.25 -17.37
N GLN A 143 3.24 4.94 -16.36
CA GLN A 143 3.91 3.64 -16.22
C GLN A 143 2.97 2.57 -15.63
N VAL A 144 1.80 2.39 -16.26
CA VAL A 144 0.76 1.46 -15.81
C VAL A 144 1.27 0.02 -15.73
N LYS A 145 2.12 -0.37 -16.70
CA LYS A 145 2.72 -1.72 -16.74
C LYS A 145 3.56 -1.99 -15.50
N GLN A 146 4.40 -1.06 -15.09
CA GLN A 146 5.27 -1.20 -13.92
C GLN A 146 4.47 -1.31 -12.61
N ARG A 147 3.41 -0.49 -12.50
CA ARG A 147 2.49 -0.59 -11.36
C ARG A 147 1.75 -1.92 -11.33
N ALA A 148 1.27 -2.39 -12.49
CA ALA A 148 0.64 -3.69 -12.65
C ALA A 148 1.57 -4.83 -12.24
N MET A 149 2.83 -4.80 -12.70
CA MET A 149 3.85 -5.79 -12.34
C MET A 149 4.14 -5.78 -10.83
N ALA A 150 4.28 -4.61 -10.21
CA ALA A 150 4.49 -4.49 -8.78
C ALA A 150 3.37 -5.16 -7.97
N SER A 151 2.10 -4.92 -8.35
CA SER A 151 0.94 -5.53 -7.69
C SER A 151 0.89 -7.05 -7.87
N VAL A 152 1.18 -7.55 -9.07
CA VAL A 152 1.17 -9.01 -9.34
C VAL A 152 2.30 -9.71 -8.58
N ILE A 153 3.51 -9.14 -8.60
CA ILE A 153 4.66 -9.67 -7.83
C ILE A 153 4.33 -9.64 -6.32
N GLY A 154 3.76 -8.53 -5.85
CA GLY A 154 3.34 -8.39 -4.46
C GLY A 154 2.34 -9.46 -4.05
N LEU A 155 1.30 -9.72 -4.87
CA LEU A 155 0.30 -10.75 -4.61
C LEU A 155 0.88 -12.17 -4.63
N LEU A 156 1.75 -12.49 -5.58
CA LEU A 156 2.38 -13.81 -5.66
C LEU A 156 3.23 -14.08 -4.41
N LEU A 157 4.10 -13.14 -4.05
CA LEU A 157 4.96 -13.31 -2.88
C LEU A 157 4.16 -13.32 -1.58
N SER A 158 3.26 -12.37 -1.40
CA SER A 158 2.45 -12.29 -0.18
C SER A 158 1.50 -13.48 -0.04
N GLY A 159 0.85 -13.89 -1.13
CA GLY A 159 -0.04 -15.04 -1.12
C GLY A 159 0.70 -16.34 -0.78
N THR A 160 1.88 -16.55 -1.36
CA THR A 160 2.74 -17.71 -1.04
C THR A 160 3.15 -17.70 0.43
N VAL A 161 3.61 -16.55 0.94
CA VAL A 161 3.99 -16.41 2.37
C VAL A 161 2.77 -16.63 3.28
N GLY A 162 1.63 -16.02 2.97
CA GLY A 162 0.41 -16.16 3.76
C GLY A 162 -0.07 -17.61 3.86
N VAL A 163 -0.17 -18.31 2.72
CA VAL A 163 -0.58 -19.72 2.69
C VAL A 163 0.44 -20.61 3.41
N THR A 164 1.74 -20.35 3.23
CA THR A 164 2.80 -21.11 3.91
C THR A 164 2.69 -20.95 5.43
N LEU A 165 2.55 -19.73 5.93
CA LEU A 165 2.40 -19.48 7.37
C LEU A 165 1.11 -20.08 7.93
N ALA A 166 -0.01 -19.98 7.20
CA ALA A 166 -1.27 -20.61 7.58
C ALA A 166 -1.14 -22.13 7.66
N TYR A 167 -0.44 -22.74 6.71
CA TYR A 167 -0.19 -24.20 6.73
C TYR A 167 0.65 -24.64 7.94
N TYR A 168 1.62 -23.83 8.38
CA TYR A 168 2.41 -24.07 9.58
C TYR A 168 1.68 -23.71 10.89
N GLY A 169 0.43 -23.30 10.82
CA GLY A 169 -0.39 -23.02 12.01
C GLY A 169 -0.19 -21.65 12.66
N PHE A 170 0.38 -20.69 11.90
CA PHE A 170 0.54 -19.31 12.39
C PHE A 170 -0.78 -18.52 12.39
N ALA A 171 -1.90 -19.13 12.02
CA ALA A 171 -3.25 -18.58 12.17
C ALA A 171 -3.35 -17.12 11.65
N TYR A 172 -3.94 -16.22 12.42
CA TYR A 172 -4.09 -14.80 12.07
C TYR A 172 -2.77 -14.05 11.78
N TRP A 173 -1.62 -14.51 12.34
CA TRP A 173 -0.31 -13.97 12.00
C TRP A 173 0.06 -14.19 10.53
N GLY A 174 -0.41 -15.27 9.94
CA GLY A 174 -0.22 -15.55 8.50
C GLY A 174 -0.85 -14.46 7.64
N ILE A 175 -2.10 -14.04 7.96
CA ILE A 175 -2.81 -12.98 7.22
C ILE A 175 -2.12 -11.61 7.44
N ALA A 176 -1.75 -11.31 8.68
CA ALA A 176 -1.06 -10.05 9.00
C ALA A 176 0.29 -9.93 8.26
N THR A 177 1.07 -11.02 8.26
CA THR A 177 2.35 -11.07 7.54
C THR A 177 2.14 -11.01 6.03
N GLN A 178 1.12 -11.68 5.49
CA GLN A 178 0.75 -11.58 4.07
C GLN A 178 0.53 -10.11 3.67
N SER A 179 -0.24 -9.36 4.46
CA SER A 179 -0.51 -7.96 4.19
C SER A 179 0.77 -7.11 4.20
N LEU A 180 1.64 -7.31 5.20
CA LEU A 180 2.92 -6.58 5.28
C LEU A 180 3.87 -6.94 4.12
N VAL A 181 3.93 -8.21 3.73
CA VAL A 181 4.75 -8.65 2.58
C VAL A 181 4.21 -8.04 1.30
N TYR A 182 2.89 -7.96 1.12
CA TYR A 182 2.28 -7.30 -0.02
C TYR A 182 2.69 -5.82 -0.09
N ILE A 183 2.50 -5.09 1.01
CA ILE A 183 2.84 -3.67 1.10
C ILE A 183 4.34 -3.46 0.89
N GLY A 184 5.18 -4.25 1.56
CA GLY A 184 6.63 -4.16 1.44
C GLY A 184 7.14 -4.45 0.03
N THR A 185 6.60 -5.49 -0.61
CA THR A 185 7.00 -5.86 -1.99
C THR A 185 6.56 -4.81 -3.00
N THR A 186 5.30 -4.34 -2.93
CA THR A 186 4.80 -3.31 -3.85
C THR A 186 5.55 -2.00 -3.68
N THR A 187 5.82 -1.58 -2.45
CA THR A 187 6.62 -0.39 -2.14
C THR A 187 8.04 -0.53 -2.69
N SER A 188 8.70 -1.65 -2.46
CA SER A 188 10.05 -1.92 -2.99
C SER A 188 10.07 -1.91 -4.53
N CYS A 189 9.07 -2.48 -5.17
CA CYS A 189 8.92 -2.42 -6.62
C CYS A 189 8.73 -0.99 -7.12
N TYR A 190 7.95 -0.16 -6.43
CA TYR A 190 7.78 1.25 -6.79
C TYR A 190 9.11 2.02 -6.68
N TRP A 191 9.88 1.76 -5.64
CA TRP A 191 11.24 2.29 -5.52
C TRP A 191 12.14 1.84 -6.66
N TYR A 192 12.08 0.59 -7.06
CA TYR A 192 12.90 0.04 -8.14
C TYR A 192 12.53 0.61 -9.51
N PHE A 193 11.23 0.67 -9.84
CA PHE A 193 10.76 1.13 -11.15
C PHE A 193 10.76 2.65 -11.31
N SER A 194 10.66 3.40 -10.25
CA SER A 194 10.72 4.86 -10.28
C SER A 194 12.16 5.31 -10.55
N SER A 195 12.34 6.22 -11.51
CA SER A 195 13.64 6.87 -11.74
C SER A 195 13.89 8.03 -10.78
N TRP A 196 12.84 8.51 -10.11
CA TRP A 196 12.95 9.57 -9.10
C TRP A 196 13.52 9.01 -7.80
N ARG A 197 14.33 9.85 -7.09
CA ARG A 197 14.88 9.52 -5.78
C ARG A 197 14.73 10.69 -4.83
N PRO A 198 14.38 10.45 -3.56
CA PRO A 198 14.26 11.50 -2.56
C PRO A 198 15.64 12.11 -2.25
N THR A 199 15.63 13.41 -1.95
CA THR A 199 16.78 14.14 -1.45
C THR A 199 16.52 14.62 -0.02
N PHE A 200 17.58 14.78 0.78
CA PHE A 200 17.49 15.27 2.17
C PHE A 200 17.28 16.80 2.22
N HIS A 201 16.32 17.29 1.45
CA HIS A 201 15.92 18.69 1.46
C HIS A 201 14.49 18.80 1.97
N PHE A 202 14.34 19.39 3.16
CA PHE A 202 13.05 19.50 3.83
C PHE A 202 12.42 20.85 3.49
N ASP A 203 11.84 21.00 2.31
CA ASP A 203 11.04 22.15 1.92
C ASP A 203 9.58 21.75 1.75
N PHE A 204 8.72 22.28 2.61
CA PHE A 204 7.27 22.05 2.56
C PHE A 204 6.52 23.18 1.87
N SER A 205 7.23 24.22 1.36
CA SER A 205 6.62 25.33 0.63
C SER A 205 5.78 24.87 -0.57
N PRO A 206 6.18 23.82 -1.34
CA PRO A 206 5.38 23.32 -2.44
C PRO A 206 4.02 22.76 -2.00
N LEU A 207 3.90 22.17 -0.81
CA LEU A 207 2.63 21.64 -0.29
C LEU A 207 1.61 22.74 -0.05
N ARG A 208 2.03 23.90 0.47
CA ARG A 208 1.14 25.05 0.70
C ARG A 208 0.52 25.60 -0.59
N GLN A 209 1.16 25.33 -1.73
CA GLN A 209 0.67 25.75 -3.05
C GLN A 209 -0.21 24.66 -3.71
N MET A 210 -0.30 23.46 -3.10
CA MET A 210 -1.09 22.35 -3.61
C MET A 210 -2.50 22.32 -3.02
N PHE A 211 -2.69 22.98 -1.89
CA PHE A 211 -3.94 23.17 -1.19
C PHE A 211 -4.31 24.66 -1.12
#